data_8a4f67b9ee53edf37e7f27df6bb61c9e
#
_entry.id   8a4f67b9ee53edf37e7f27df6bb61c9e
#
_cell.length_a   1.000
_cell.length_b   1.000
_cell.length_c   1.000
_cell.angle_alpha   90.00
_cell.angle_beta   90.00
_cell.angle_gamma   90.00
#
_symmetry.space_group_name_H-M   'P 1'
#
loop_
_entity.id
_entity.type
_entity.pdbx_description
1 polymer ?
#
loop_
_entity_poly.entity_id
_entity_poly.type
_entity_poly.pdbx_seq_one_letter_code
_entity_poly.pdbx_strand_id
1 'polypeptide(L)'
;MTLAAYQDAFARMVLSPALCLRMRTEGQEALADFDMDDAERARLLHIASQPGMRITCILARANRLSSLVGALPMSCELLKPQLGALVDRYWDAHPMSDLQSLTAGLAFAQYLADEMQAGRIVSRFAVDVLRYERAWLELQLYTHTASPLPAGHTAVRELAFGFDPTALFEALGAGQPLPDMMDGAPTTVVLDFRSDPPQTHVLQR
;
A
#
# COMPACT_ATOMS: atom_id res chain seq x y z
N MET A 1 -4.53 -32.03 11.64
CA MET A 1 -5.66 -31.10 11.42
C MET A 1 -5.52 -29.91 12.36
N THR A 2 -5.36 -28.74 11.86
CA THR A 2 -5.37 -27.54 12.70
C THR A 2 -6.41 -26.58 12.15
N LEU A 3 -7.32 -26.12 13.00
CA LEU A 3 -8.25 -25.04 12.73
C LEU A 3 -7.55 -23.85 12.02
N ALA A 4 -6.24 -23.70 12.28
CA ALA A 4 -5.37 -22.70 11.67
C ALA A 4 -5.28 -22.82 10.14
N ALA A 5 -5.14 -24.04 9.58
CA ALA A 5 -5.06 -24.23 8.13
C ALA A 5 -6.38 -23.83 7.43
N TYR A 6 -7.52 -24.21 8.03
CA TYR A 6 -8.82 -23.80 7.53
C TYR A 6 -9.03 -22.28 7.59
N GLN A 7 -8.64 -21.66 8.72
CA GLN A 7 -8.73 -20.20 8.88
C GLN A 7 -7.83 -19.45 7.89
N ASP A 8 -6.60 -19.95 7.66
CA ASP A 8 -5.68 -19.38 6.68
C ASP A 8 -6.27 -19.48 5.26
N ALA A 9 -6.76 -20.66 4.87
CA ALA A 9 -7.39 -20.86 3.56
C ALA A 9 -8.62 -19.97 3.36
N PHE A 10 -9.47 -19.85 4.39
CA PHE A 10 -10.64 -18.97 4.36
C PHE A 10 -10.23 -17.49 4.23
N ALA A 11 -9.25 -17.03 5.02
CA ALA A 11 -8.77 -15.67 4.97
C ALA A 11 -8.17 -15.34 3.59
N ARG A 12 -7.34 -16.23 3.03
CA ARG A 12 -6.78 -16.07 1.68
C ARG A 12 -7.85 -16.06 0.60
N MET A 13 -8.88 -16.90 0.71
CA MET A 13 -10.03 -16.90 -0.20
C MET A 13 -10.74 -15.54 -0.21
N VAL A 14 -11.00 -14.97 0.97
CA VAL A 14 -11.66 -13.66 1.10
C VAL A 14 -10.80 -12.54 0.52
N LEU A 15 -9.48 -12.60 0.74
CA LEU A 15 -8.55 -11.56 0.33
C LEU A 15 -8.09 -11.68 -1.13
N SER A 16 -8.29 -12.84 -1.77
CA SER A 16 -7.92 -13.11 -3.16
C SER A 16 -9.13 -13.51 -4.00
N PRO A 17 -9.73 -12.58 -4.77
CA PRO A 17 -10.79 -12.92 -5.72
C PRO A 17 -10.37 -14.00 -6.73
N ALA A 18 -9.08 -14.06 -7.10
CA ALA A 18 -8.54 -15.08 -7.98
C ALA A 18 -8.60 -16.47 -7.33
N LEU A 19 -8.19 -16.60 -6.06
CA LEU A 19 -8.30 -17.88 -5.33
C LEU A 19 -9.77 -18.30 -5.17
N CYS A 20 -10.65 -17.37 -4.82
CA CYS A 20 -12.09 -17.64 -4.73
C CYS A 20 -12.68 -18.13 -6.06
N LEU A 21 -12.23 -17.56 -7.19
CA LEU A 21 -12.63 -18.01 -8.53
C LEU A 21 -12.08 -19.40 -8.82
N ARG A 22 -10.79 -19.66 -8.57
CA ARG A 22 -10.17 -20.99 -8.75
C ARG A 22 -10.89 -22.06 -7.94
N MET A 23 -11.24 -21.80 -6.69
CA MET A 23 -12.03 -22.73 -5.87
C MET A 23 -13.36 -23.12 -6.53
N ARG A 24 -13.99 -22.20 -7.23
CA ARG A 24 -15.27 -22.43 -7.94
C ARG A 24 -15.10 -23.20 -9.26
N THR A 25 -13.96 -23.04 -9.95
CA THR A 25 -13.70 -23.63 -11.28
C THR A 25 -12.87 -24.90 -11.22
N GLU A 26 -11.90 -24.98 -10.31
CA GLU A 26 -10.93 -26.08 -10.18
C GLU A 26 -11.29 -27.00 -8.98
N GLY A 27 -12.17 -26.56 -8.08
CA GLY A 27 -12.61 -27.36 -6.93
C GLY A 27 -11.47 -27.63 -5.95
N GLN A 28 -11.31 -28.90 -5.58
CA GLN A 28 -10.33 -29.32 -4.56
C GLN A 28 -8.88 -29.04 -4.96
N GLU A 29 -8.57 -28.99 -6.25
CA GLU A 29 -7.22 -28.72 -6.74
C GLU A 29 -6.71 -27.34 -6.31
N ALA A 30 -7.62 -26.34 -6.26
CA ALA A 30 -7.29 -25.00 -5.78
C ALA A 30 -6.90 -24.95 -4.29
N LEU A 31 -7.14 -26.02 -3.54
CA LEU A 31 -6.86 -26.15 -2.10
C LEU A 31 -5.74 -27.16 -1.80
N ALA A 32 -5.00 -27.63 -2.81
CA ALA A 32 -3.98 -28.66 -2.65
C ALA A 32 -2.86 -28.26 -1.68
N ASP A 33 -2.50 -26.97 -1.65
CA ASP A 33 -1.42 -26.44 -0.82
C ASP A 33 -1.81 -26.25 0.66
N PHE A 34 -3.08 -26.47 1.01
CA PHE A 34 -3.57 -26.30 2.39
C PHE A 34 -3.74 -27.66 3.08
N ASP A 35 -3.16 -27.78 4.28
CA ASP A 35 -3.26 -28.97 5.12
C ASP A 35 -4.64 -29.08 5.80
N MET A 36 -5.64 -29.48 4.99
CA MET A 36 -7.03 -29.64 5.39
C MET A 36 -7.55 -31.04 5.04
N ASP A 37 -8.53 -31.53 5.82
CA ASP A 37 -9.23 -32.76 5.46
C ASP A 37 -10.32 -32.52 4.38
N ASP A 38 -10.87 -33.61 3.87
CA ASP A 38 -11.87 -33.56 2.79
C ASP A 38 -13.18 -32.85 3.22
N ALA A 39 -13.55 -32.94 4.48
CA ALA A 39 -14.76 -32.29 4.99
C ALA A 39 -14.56 -30.78 5.10
N GLU A 40 -13.37 -30.33 5.52
CA GLU A 40 -12.98 -28.93 5.58
C GLU A 40 -12.89 -28.32 4.18
N ARG A 41 -12.28 -29.04 3.23
CA ARG A 41 -12.22 -28.64 1.81
C ARG A 41 -13.61 -28.52 1.20
N ALA A 42 -14.47 -29.51 1.40
CA ALA A 42 -15.85 -29.49 0.90
C ALA A 42 -16.64 -28.30 1.46
N ARG A 43 -16.47 -28.01 2.77
CA ARG A 43 -17.12 -26.86 3.41
C ARG A 43 -16.66 -25.54 2.83
N LEU A 44 -15.34 -25.39 2.61
CA LEU A 44 -14.76 -24.15 2.06
C LEU A 44 -15.19 -23.94 0.60
N LEU A 45 -15.21 -24.99 -0.21
CA LEU A 45 -15.73 -24.93 -1.59
C LEU A 45 -17.21 -24.56 -1.63
N HIS A 46 -18.02 -25.11 -0.69
CA HIS A 46 -19.41 -24.72 -0.57
C HIS A 46 -19.56 -23.23 -0.26
N ILE A 47 -18.75 -22.67 0.67
CA ILE A 47 -18.74 -21.24 0.97
C ILE A 47 -18.32 -20.43 -0.26
N ALA A 48 -17.26 -20.83 -0.96
CA ALA A 48 -16.78 -20.16 -2.16
C ALA A 48 -17.83 -20.09 -3.28
N SER A 49 -18.72 -21.11 -3.35
CA SER A 49 -19.80 -21.19 -4.34
C SER A 49 -21.00 -20.25 -4.04
N GLN A 50 -21.10 -19.70 -2.81
CA GLN A 50 -22.21 -18.86 -2.44
C GLN A 50 -22.22 -17.55 -3.23
N PRO A 51 -23.38 -17.08 -3.72
CA PRO A 51 -23.48 -15.85 -4.51
C PRO A 51 -22.89 -14.60 -3.82
N GLY A 52 -23.06 -14.50 -2.48
CA GLY A 52 -22.54 -13.39 -1.67
C GLY A 52 -21.01 -13.39 -1.54
N MET A 53 -20.35 -14.52 -1.71
CA MET A 53 -18.89 -14.61 -1.50
C MET A 53 -18.09 -13.75 -2.47
N ARG A 54 -18.53 -13.65 -3.73
CA ARG A 54 -17.91 -12.77 -4.71
C ARG A 54 -17.96 -11.30 -4.26
N ILE A 55 -19.08 -10.87 -3.72
CA ILE A 55 -19.26 -9.50 -3.21
C ILE A 55 -18.34 -9.29 -2.01
N THR A 56 -18.27 -10.25 -1.09
CA THR A 56 -17.36 -10.19 0.07
C THR A 56 -15.90 -10.03 -0.35
N CYS A 57 -15.42 -10.81 -1.32
CA CYS A 57 -14.06 -10.69 -1.85
C CYS A 57 -13.81 -9.31 -2.49
N ILE A 58 -14.78 -8.78 -3.26
CA ILE A 58 -14.66 -7.45 -3.87
C ILE A 58 -14.57 -6.36 -2.80
N LEU A 59 -15.42 -6.42 -1.76
CA LEU A 59 -15.41 -5.45 -0.67
C LEU A 59 -14.12 -5.53 0.16
N ALA A 60 -13.66 -6.74 0.48
CA ALA A 60 -12.40 -6.93 1.18
C ALA A 60 -11.22 -6.33 0.40
N ARG A 61 -11.18 -6.57 -0.93
CA ARG A 61 -10.18 -5.98 -1.82
C ARG A 61 -10.28 -4.45 -1.85
N ALA A 62 -11.49 -3.89 -1.97
CA ALA A 62 -11.70 -2.45 -1.98
C ALA A 62 -11.24 -1.80 -0.67
N ASN A 63 -11.53 -2.41 0.48
CA ASN A 63 -11.08 -1.93 1.78
C ASN A 63 -9.55 -1.94 1.90
N ARG A 64 -8.88 -3.01 1.46
CA ARG A 64 -7.41 -3.07 1.45
C ARG A 64 -6.82 -1.98 0.54
N LEU A 65 -7.38 -1.80 -0.65
CA LEU A 65 -6.94 -0.75 -1.58
C LEU A 65 -7.13 0.64 -0.99
N SER A 66 -8.28 0.90 -0.35
CA SER A 66 -8.55 2.17 0.34
C SER A 66 -7.49 2.50 1.38
N SER A 67 -7.03 1.51 2.16
CA SER A 67 -5.97 1.70 3.14
C SER A 67 -4.65 2.12 2.50
N LEU A 68 -4.27 1.51 1.37
CA LEU A 68 -3.05 1.86 0.63
C LEU A 68 -3.15 3.26 -0.01
N VAL A 69 -4.29 3.55 -0.66
CA VAL A 69 -4.53 4.87 -1.28
C VAL A 69 -4.61 5.98 -0.23
N GLY A 70 -5.21 5.71 0.92
CA GLY A 70 -5.26 6.66 2.04
C GLY A 70 -3.89 6.94 2.67
N ALA A 71 -3.00 5.94 2.66
CA ALA A 71 -1.64 6.08 3.19
C ALA A 71 -0.68 6.76 2.20
N LEU A 72 -0.81 6.49 0.91
CA LEU A 72 0.09 6.95 -0.17
C LEU A 72 -0.71 7.59 -1.31
N PRO A 73 -1.50 8.66 -1.04
CA PRO A 73 -2.43 9.20 -2.03
C PRO A 73 -1.74 9.72 -3.30
N MET A 74 -0.62 10.43 -3.17
CA MET A 74 0.09 11.01 -4.31
C MET A 74 0.84 9.94 -5.12
N SER A 75 1.49 8.97 -4.47
CA SER A 75 2.11 7.84 -5.16
C SER A 75 1.08 7.00 -5.91
N CYS A 76 -0.08 6.74 -5.30
CA CYS A 76 -1.16 6.00 -5.95
C CYS A 76 -1.77 6.77 -7.12
N GLU A 77 -1.93 8.09 -7.04
CA GLU A 77 -2.40 8.91 -8.17
C GLU A 77 -1.38 8.93 -9.30
N LEU A 78 -0.10 9.14 -8.98
CA LEU A 78 1.00 9.13 -9.95
C LEU A 78 1.11 7.79 -10.69
N LEU A 79 0.88 6.68 -9.99
CA LEU A 79 0.99 5.32 -10.52
C LEU A 79 -0.36 4.75 -10.99
N LYS A 80 -1.41 5.54 -11.02
CA LYS A 80 -2.79 5.14 -11.32
C LYS A 80 -2.94 4.24 -12.56
N PRO A 81 -2.26 4.48 -13.69
CA PRO A 81 -2.39 3.63 -14.87
C PRO A 81 -1.93 2.18 -14.65
N GLN A 82 -1.01 1.94 -13.71
CA GLN A 82 -0.45 0.63 -13.40
C GLN A 82 -0.73 0.16 -11.97
N LEU A 83 -1.43 0.97 -11.16
CA LEU A 83 -1.66 0.71 -9.74
C LEU A 83 -2.33 -0.65 -9.50
N GLY A 84 -3.34 -1.01 -10.30
CA GLY A 84 -4.04 -2.28 -10.18
C GLY A 84 -3.09 -3.48 -10.26
N ALA A 85 -2.22 -3.50 -11.28
CA ALA A 85 -1.26 -4.57 -11.48
C ALA A 85 -0.15 -4.59 -10.39
N LEU A 86 0.27 -3.41 -9.90
CA LEU A 86 1.23 -3.30 -8.79
C LEU A 86 0.65 -3.87 -7.50
N VAL A 87 -0.57 -3.49 -7.18
CA VAL A 87 -1.28 -3.95 -5.98
C VAL A 87 -1.56 -5.45 -6.04
N ASP A 88 -1.92 -6.01 -7.20
CA ASP A 88 -2.11 -7.45 -7.37
C ASP A 88 -0.82 -8.21 -7.08
N ARG A 89 0.30 -7.82 -7.69
CA ARG A 89 1.61 -8.44 -7.41
C ARG A 89 2.04 -8.30 -5.96
N TYR A 90 1.79 -7.13 -5.35
CA TYR A 90 2.08 -6.90 -3.94
C TYR A 90 1.29 -7.86 -3.04
N TRP A 91 0.00 -8.05 -3.28
CA TRP A 91 -0.83 -8.94 -2.47
C TRP A 91 -0.57 -10.42 -2.74
N ASP A 92 -0.15 -10.79 -3.95
CA ASP A 92 0.30 -12.16 -4.24
C ASP A 92 1.56 -12.51 -3.44
N ALA A 93 2.49 -11.57 -3.31
CA ALA A 93 3.69 -11.73 -2.49
C ALA A 93 3.42 -11.58 -0.97
N HIS A 94 2.39 -10.82 -0.58
CA HIS A 94 2.06 -10.49 0.81
C HIS A 94 0.57 -10.70 1.10
N PRO A 95 0.07 -11.96 1.03
CA PRO A 95 -1.36 -12.26 1.11
C PRO A 95 -1.99 -11.85 2.44
N MET A 96 -1.22 -11.90 3.53
CA MET A 96 -1.65 -11.58 4.89
C MET A 96 -1.09 -10.23 5.38
N SER A 97 -0.91 -9.26 4.47
CA SER A 97 -0.46 -7.92 4.87
C SER A 97 -1.44 -7.28 5.86
N ASP A 98 -0.88 -6.53 6.81
CA ASP A 98 -1.63 -5.82 7.83
C ASP A 98 -2.71 -4.91 7.20
N LEU A 99 -3.84 -4.78 7.88
CA LEU A 99 -4.94 -3.88 7.48
C LEU A 99 -4.84 -2.50 8.16
N GLN A 100 -3.89 -2.32 9.08
CA GLN A 100 -3.63 -1.02 9.70
C GLN A 100 -3.00 -0.09 8.66
N SER A 101 -3.63 1.03 8.39
CA SER A 101 -3.29 1.91 7.27
C SER A 101 -1.84 2.41 7.27
N LEU A 102 -1.26 2.72 8.45
CA LEU A 102 0.12 3.21 8.53
C LEU A 102 1.14 2.11 8.24
N THR A 103 1.01 0.94 8.88
CA THR A 103 1.93 -0.19 8.68
C THR A 103 1.77 -0.80 7.29
N ALA A 104 0.53 -0.94 6.79
CA ALA A 104 0.26 -1.37 5.43
C ALA A 104 0.84 -0.40 4.39
N GLY A 105 0.68 0.91 4.63
CA GLY A 105 1.24 1.96 3.77
C GLY A 105 2.76 1.91 3.71
N LEU A 106 3.45 1.76 4.86
CA LEU A 106 4.91 1.64 4.90
C LEU A 106 5.43 0.37 4.21
N ALA A 107 4.75 -0.77 4.40
CA ALA A 107 5.11 -2.01 3.72
C ALA A 107 4.92 -1.89 2.20
N PHE A 108 3.84 -1.27 1.75
CA PHE A 108 3.61 -1.02 0.33
C PHE A 108 4.59 0.02 -0.23
N ALA A 109 4.94 1.07 0.52
CA ALA A 109 5.96 2.03 0.12
C ALA A 109 7.33 1.36 -0.08
N GLN A 110 7.70 0.42 0.79
CA GLN A 110 8.92 -0.36 0.61
C GLN A 110 8.86 -1.21 -0.67
N TYR A 111 7.76 -1.92 -0.91
CA TYR A 111 7.56 -2.68 -2.14
C TYR A 111 7.68 -1.81 -3.39
N LEU A 112 7.06 -0.62 -3.41
CA LEU A 112 7.17 0.31 -4.53
C LEU A 112 8.62 0.79 -4.74
N ALA A 113 9.36 1.05 -3.65
CA ALA A 113 10.78 1.43 -3.73
C ALA A 113 11.63 0.31 -4.37
N ASP A 114 11.39 -0.95 -3.98
CA ASP A 114 12.06 -2.12 -4.55
C ASP A 114 11.73 -2.30 -6.05
N GLU A 115 10.46 -2.08 -6.44
CA GLU A 115 10.03 -2.10 -7.84
C GLU A 115 10.69 -0.99 -8.68
N MET A 116 10.84 0.21 -8.11
CA MET A 116 11.54 1.34 -8.74
C MET A 116 13.05 1.04 -8.89
N GLN A 117 13.68 0.52 -7.84
CA GLN A 117 15.09 0.15 -7.86
C GLN A 117 15.36 -0.95 -8.88
N ALA A 118 14.44 -1.89 -9.04
CA ALA A 118 14.53 -2.95 -10.05
C ALA A 118 14.20 -2.48 -11.48
N GLY A 119 13.85 -1.20 -11.68
CA GLY A 119 13.48 -0.64 -12.97
C GLY A 119 12.11 -1.10 -13.52
N ARG A 120 11.27 -1.74 -12.69
CA ARG A 120 9.91 -2.18 -13.09
C ARG A 120 8.86 -1.07 -12.99
N ILE A 121 9.16 -0.01 -12.23
CA ILE A 121 8.40 1.24 -12.23
C ILE A 121 9.30 2.32 -12.80
N VAL A 122 8.89 2.88 -13.94
CA VAL A 122 9.59 4.01 -14.58
C VAL A 122 8.64 5.19 -14.59
N SER A 123 8.87 6.14 -13.68
CA SER A 123 8.10 7.38 -13.60
C SER A 123 9.02 8.49 -13.10
N ARG A 124 8.94 9.65 -13.74
CA ARG A 124 9.85 10.77 -13.52
C ARG A 124 9.93 11.25 -12.07
N PHE A 125 8.80 11.23 -11.36
CA PHE A 125 8.69 11.79 -10.02
C PHE A 125 8.43 10.74 -8.94
N ALA A 126 8.30 9.46 -9.31
CA ALA A 126 7.84 8.43 -8.38
C ALA A 126 8.74 8.27 -7.16
N VAL A 127 10.06 8.37 -7.35
CA VAL A 127 11.03 8.23 -6.24
C VAL A 127 10.88 9.40 -5.25
N ASP A 128 10.74 10.64 -5.74
CA ASP A 128 10.65 11.83 -4.90
C ASP A 128 9.32 11.88 -4.14
N VAL A 129 8.21 11.58 -4.82
CA VAL A 129 6.88 11.52 -4.22
C VAL A 129 6.82 10.42 -3.15
N LEU A 130 7.28 9.21 -3.47
CA LEU A 130 7.30 8.09 -2.53
C LEU A 130 8.17 8.38 -1.31
N ARG A 131 9.34 9.00 -1.51
CA ARG A 131 10.22 9.41 -0.40
C ARG A 131 9.55 10.40 0.54
N TYR A 132 8.80 11.36 -0.01
CA TYR A 132 8.04 12.33 0.76
C TYR A 132 6.93 11.65 1.59
N GLU A 133 6.07 10.86 0.95
CA GLU A 133 4.96 10.19 1.63
C GLU A 133 5.44 9.17 2.66
N ARG A 134 6.51 8.43 2.35
CA ARG A 134 7.12 7.49 3.29
C ARG A 134 7.64 8.21 4.54
N ALA A 135 8.34 9.33 4.39
CA ALA A 135 8.84 10.10 5.52
C ALA A 135 7.68 10.63 6.39
N TRP A 136 6.57 11.03 5.75
CA TRP A 136 5.34 11.43 6.45
C TRP A 136 4.73 10.29 7.25
N LEU A 137 4.58 9.10 6.65
CA LEU A 137 4.05 7.92 7.33
C LEU A 137 4.94 7.46 8.49
N GLU A 138 6.26 7.47 8.32
CA GLU A 138 7.21 7.13 9.37
C GLU A 138 7.05 8.07 10.57
N LEU A 139 6.96 9.38 10.34
CA LEU A 139 6.75 10.37 11.40
C LEU A 139 5.38 10.20 12.08
N GLN A 140 4.32 9.95 11.32
CA GLN A 140 2.99 9.65 11.87
C GLN A 140 3.00 8.41 12.75
N LEU A 141 3.65 7.34 12.33
CA LEU A 141 3.71 6.10 13.11
C LEU A 141 4.37 6.35 14.47
N TYR A 142 5.46 7.10 14.52
CA TYR A 142 6.14 7.42 15.78
C TYR A 142 5.29 8.30 16.69
N THR A 143 4.58 9.27 16.16
CA THR A 143 3.72 10.13 16.99
C THR A 143 2.50 9.40 17.56
N HIS A 144 1.95 8.43 16.82
CA HIS A 144 0.77 7.67 17.26
C HIS A 144 1.11 6.53 18.23
N THR A 145 2.30 5.93 18.15
CA THR A 145 2.64 4.78 18.98
C THR A 145 3.19 5.15 20.35
N ALA A 146 3.37 6.45 20.65
CA ALA A 146 4.04 6.95 21.85
C ALA A 146 5.40 6.26 22.11
N SER A 147 5.93 5.58 21.13
CA SER A 147 7.25 4.96 21.19
C SER A 147 8.31 6.05 21.11
N PRO A 148 9.36 5.97 21.91
CA PRO A 148 10.47 6.90 21.73
C PRO A 148 11.00 6.76 20.30
N LEU A 149 11.27 7.90 19.67
CA LEU A 149 11.94 7.91 18.37
C LEU A 149 13.21 7.05 18.45
N PRO A 150 13.49 6.19 17.48
CA PRO A 150 14.75 5.45 17.44
C PRO A 150 15.95 6.40 17.60
N ALA A 151 17.03 5.94 18.21
CA ALA A 151 18.22 6.76 18.41
C ALA A 151 18.67 7.39 17.08
N GLY A 152 18.82 8.71 17.06
CA GLY A 152 19.18 9.48 15.85
C GLY A 152 17.99 9.93 14.97
N HIS A 153 16.74 9.59 15.31
CA HIS A 153 15.56 10.11 14.64
C HIS A 153 15.02 11.34 15.39
N THR A 154 14.60 12.34 14.65
CA THR A 154 13.96 13.56 15.18
C THR A 154 12.52 13.60 14.68
N ALA A 155 11.65 14.32 15.44
CA ALA A 155 10.29 14.63 14.96
C ALA A 155 10.29 15.63 13.79
N VAL A 156 11.44 15.89 13.21
CA VAL A 156 11.63 16.75 12.03
C VAL A 156 12.41 15.97 10.99
N ARG A 157 11.97 16.02 9.74
CA ARG A 157 12.65 15.37 8.62
C ARG A 157 12.87 16.38 7.50
N GLU A 158 14.09 16.48 7.03
CA GLU A 158 14.45 17.31 5.87
C GLU A 158 14.60 16.44 4.62
N LEU A 159 13.94 16.85 3.54
CA LEU A 159 13.93 16.15 2.25
C LEU A 159 14.40 17.12 1.17
N ALA A 160 15.56 16.85 0.58
CA ALA A 160 16.09 17.65 -0.51
C ALA A 160 15.47 17.21 -1.85
N PHE A 161 15.02 18.18 -2.64
CA PHE A 161 14.54 18.01 -4.01
C PHE A 161 15.44 18.78 -4.96
N GLY A 162 15.62 18.26 -6.18
CA GLY A 162 16.37 18.95 -7.23
C GLY A 162 15.58 20.09 -7.91
N PHE A 163 14.34 20.31 -7.49
CA PHE A 163 13.38 21.28 -8.03
C PHE A 163 12.42 21.72 -6.91
N ASP A 164 11.54 22.69 -7.17
CA ASP A 164 10.45 23.04 -6.25
C ASP A 164 9.29 22.04 -6.43
N PRO A 165 8.98 21.18 -5.43
CA PRO A 165 7.96 20.16 -5.55
C PRO A 165 6.52 20.70 -5.35
N THR A 166 6.30 21.96 -5.05
CA THR A 166 4.99 22.51 -4.70
C THR A 166 3.95 22.26 -5.80
N ALA A 167 4.26 22.64 -7.04
CA ALA A 167 3.34 22.44 -8.17
C ALA A 167 3.05 20.97 -8.44
N LEU A 168 4.02 20.06 -8.22
CA LEU A 168 3.83 18.62 -8.35
C LEU A 168 2.85 18.11 -7.29
N PHE A 169 3.04 18.50 -6.03
CA PHE A 169 2.19 18.05 -4.93
C PHE A 169 0.77 18.59 -5.04
N GLU A 170 0.62 19.86 -5.47
CA GLU A 170 -0.69 20.44 -5.74
C GLU A 170 -1.43 19.72 -6.88
N ALA A 171 -0.75 19.44 -8.00
CA ALA A 171 -1.33 18.71 -9.11
C ALA A 171 -1.78 17.30 -8.71
N LEU A 172 -0.92 16.55 -7.99
CA LEU A 172 -1.24 15.21 -7.50
C LEU A 172 -2.39 15.24 -6.49
N GLY A 173 -2.38 16.18 -5.54
CA GLY A 173 -3.45 16.33 -4.55
C GLY A 173 -4.80 16.70 -5.15
N ALA A 174 -4.80 17.44 -6.28
CA ALA A 174 -6.00 17.83 -7.00
C ALA A 174 -6.41 16.84 -8.12
N GLY A 175 -5.62 15.78 -8.36
CA GLY A 175 -5.84 14.83 -9.48
C GLY A 175 -5.72 15.51 -10.85
N GLN A 176 -4.90 16.54 -10.96
CA GLN A 176 -4.68 17.31 -12.18
C GLN A 176 -3.51 16.74 -13.00
N PRO A 177 -3.44 17.07 -14.31
CA PRO A 177 -2.29 16.71 -15.12
C PRO A 177 -0.98 17.23 -14.51
N LEU A 178 0.05 16.41 -14.57
CA LEU A 178 1.37 16.78 -14.06
C LEU A 178 2.00 17.89 -14.93
N PRO A 179 2.77 18.80 -14.32
CA PRO A 179 3.55 19.77 -15.06
C PRO A 179 4.55 19.11 -15.99
N ASP A 180 4.67 19.59 -17.23
CA ASP A 180 5.62 19.08 -18.23
C ASP A 180 7.07 19.31 -17.80
N MET A 181 7.33 20.41 -17.12
CA MET A 181 8.64 20.77 -16.56
C MET A 181 8.49 21.20 -15.11
N MET A 182 9.44 20.79 -14.29
CA MET A 182 9.63 21.32 -12.96
C MET A 182 10.66 22.43 -13.03
N ASP A 183 10.20 23.65 -12.92
CA ASP A 183 11.03 24.83 -12.82
C ASP A 183 11.36 25.09 -11.35
N GLY A 184 12.48 25.74 -11.10
CA GLY A 184 12.86 26.19 -9.77
C GLY A 184 14.22 25.70 -9.31
N ALA A 185 14.73 26.38 -8.30
CA ALA A 185 15.98 26.03 -7.63
C ALA A 185 15.79 24.77 -6.78
N PRO A 186 16.87 24.04 -6.49
CA PRO A 186 16.85 22.95 -5.52
C PRO A 186 16.24 23.43 -4.19
N THR A 187 15.32 22.65 -3.67
CA THR A 187 14.47 23.02 -2.54
C THR A 187 14.57 21.98 -1.44
N THR A 188 14.46 22.37 -0.19
CA THR A 188 14.34 21.47 0.96
C THR A 188 12.93 21.54 1.52
N VAL A 189 12.25 20.42 1.59
CA VAL A 189 10.98 20.28 2.29
C VAL A 189 11.25 19.78 3.70
N VAL A 190 10.73 20.49 4.70
CA VAL A 190 10.87 20.16 6.12
C VAL A 190 9.51 19.68 6.62
N LEU A 191 9.46 18.45 7.10
CA LEU A 191 8.31 17.89 7.81
C LEU A 191 8.54 18.08 9.30
N ASP A 192 7.67 18.83 9.98
CA ASP A 192 7.77 19.11 11.42
C ASP A 192 6.55 18.55 12.16
N PHE A 193 6.78 17.49 12.91
CA PHE A 193 5.79 16.78 13.73
C PHE A 193 5.87 17.14 15.23
N ARG A 194 6.56 18.22 15.60
CA ARG A 194 6.60 18.73 16.97
C ARG A 194 5.36 19.52 17.33
N SER A 195 4.62 19.99 16.33
CA SER A 195 3.34 20.70 16.49
C SER A 195 2.15 19.80 16.09
N ASP A 196 0.97 20.12 16.64
CA ASP A 196 -0.30 19.51 16.25
C ASP A 196 -1.22 20.63 15.74
N PRO A 197 -1.65 20.64 14.48
CA PRO A 197 -1.29 19.64 13.43
C PRO A 197 0.18 19.75 12.97
N PRO A 198 0.72 18.65 12.41
CA PRO A 198 2.04 18.66 11.79
C PRO A 198 2.15 19.70 10.68
N GLN A 199 3.33 20.29 10.53
CA GLN A 199 3.58 21.34 9.54
C GLN A 199 4.56 20.90 8.47
N THR A 200 4.38 21.42 7.27
CA THR A 200 5.31 21.26 6.15
C THR A 200 5.81 22.63 5.72
N HIS A 201 7.11 22.79 5.67
CA HIS A 201 7.75 24.03 5.22
C HIS A 201 8.60 23.77 3.98
N VAL A 202 8.54 24.69 3.03
CA VAL A 202 9.36 24.65 1.81
C VAL A 202 10.44 25.74 1.95
N LEU A 203 11.70 25.30 1.98
CA LEU A 203 12.86 26.19 2.12
C LEU A 203 13.59 26.24 0.77
N GLN A 204 13.59 27.40 0.12
CA GLN A 204 14.41 27.66 -1.04
C GLN A 204 15.86 27.86 -0.59
N ARG A 205 16.81 27.24 -1.26
CA ARG A 205 18.24 27.40 -1.03
C ARG A 205 18.83 28.49 -1.88
#